data_69c790fdeec8fd6bf97d954d2436c26b
#
_entry.id   69c790fdeec8fd6bf97d954d2436c26b
#
_cell.length_a   1.000
_cell.length_b   1.000
_cell.length_c   1.000
_cell.angle_alpha   90.00
_cell.angle_beta   90.00
_cell.angle_gamma   90.00
#
_symmetry.space_group_name_H-M   'P 1'
#
loop_
_entity.id
_entity.type
_entity.pdbx_description
1 polymer ?
#
loop_
_entity_poly.entity_id
_entity_poly.type
_entity_poly.pdbx_seq_one_letter_code
_entity_poly.pdbx_strand_id
1 'polypeptide(L)'
;GGYGFDLPLRHNYTFSFELAEHSNKRIEVDASGIPLDVKGTRNMDLDMSMMPLPPGFDASIFEDPYGRGEYSADQNTVVFDSNYTVRMRNKVNAELARLERMAGQAEEMREKFEEFVQKGDRAKSSREWQKAVDFYDSALDLFPEESDVATKRDEAQRELDAANAANADEAAFQALLDDADRALSKDRLEEARAGFEAAKDMRPDAREP
;
A
#
# COMPACT_ATOMS: atom_id res chain seq x y z
N GLY A 1 -37.59 -1.91 -13.46
CA GLY A 1 -38.96 -2.15 -13.00
C GLY A 1 -39.37 -1.09 -12.01
N GLY A 2 -40.62 -0.60 -12.08
CA GLY A 2 -41.16 0.33 -11.09
C GLY A 2 -41.99 -0.42 -10.07
N TYR A 3 -41.98 0.08 -8.83
CA TYR A 3 -42.85 -0.38 -7.76
C TYR A 3 -43.80 0.76 -7.40
N GLY A 4 -45.08 0.42 -7.16
CA GLY A 4 -46.08 1.37 -6.71
C GLY A 4 -46.64 0.92 -5.35
N PHE A 5 -46.81 1.87 -4.45
CA PHE A 5 -47.42 1.63 -3.15
C PHE A 5 -48.53 2.64 -2.89
N ASP A 6 -49.68 2.16 -2.42
CA ASP A 6 -50.74 3.00 -1.88
C ASP A 6 -50.54 3.12 -0.37
N LEU A 7 -50.25 4.31 0.11
CA LEU A 7 -49.92 4.57 1.50
C LEU A 7 -50.94 5.51 2.14
N PRO A 8 -51.35 5.30 3.41
CA PRO A 8 -52.23 6.21 4.12
C PRO A 8 -51.61 7.62 4.19
N LEU A 9 -52.44 8.67 4.09
CA LEU A 9 -51.99 10.04 4.30
C LEU A 9 -51.65 10.31 5.77
N ARG A 10 -50.84 11.33 6.02
CA ARG A 10 -50.52 11.88 7.36
C ARG A 10 -49.67 10.97 8.23
N HIS A 11 -48.79 10.21 7.61
CA HIS A 11 -47.81 9.34 8.30
C HIS A 11 -46.41 9.68 7.84
N ASN A 12 -45.46 9.26 8.64
CA ASN A 12 -44.05 9.27 8.28
C ASN A 12 -43.69 7.92 7.65
N TYR A 13 -42.93 7.96 6.57
CA TYR A 13 -42.52 6.78 5.84
C TYR A 13 -41.02 6.71 5.69
N THR A 14 -40.51 5.50 5.80
CA THR A 14 -39.12 5.18 5.43
C THR A 14 -39.15 4.15 4.31
N PHE A 15 -38.58 4.52 3.18
CA PHE A 15 -38.39 3.62 2.04
C PHE A 15 -36.94 3.12 2.08
N SER A 16 -36.77 1.80 2.21
CA SER A 16 -35.48 1.16 2.17
C SER A 16 -35.25 0.46 0.83
N PHE A 17 -34.11 0.72 0.23
CA PHE A 17 -33.66 0.12 -1.02
C PHE A 17 -32.43 -0.71 -0.69
N GLU A 18 -32.53 -2.03 -0.88
CA GLU A 18 -31.51 -2.98 -0.53
C GLU A 18 -31.18 -3.87 -1.72
N LEU A 19 -29.90 -4.02 -2.02
CA LEU A 19 -29.40 -4.92 -3.05
C LEU A 19 -28.04 -5.45 -2.57
N ALA A 20 -27.84 -6.77 -2.64
CA ALA A 20 -26.58 -7.38 -2.23
C ALA A 20 -25.38 -6.73 -2.93
N GLU A 21 -24.31 -6.48 -2.18
CA GLU A 21 -23.08 -5.84 -2.64
C GLU A 21 -23.25 -4.40 -3.19
N HIS A 22 -24.38 -3.77 -2.90
CA HIS A 22 -24.67 -2.39 -3.31
C HIS A 22 -24.97 -1.52 -2.09
N SER A 23 -25.02 -0.21 -2.33
CA SER A 23 -25.41 0.78 -1.34
C SER A 23 -26.83 0.54 -0.84
N ASN A 24 -27.02 0.35 0.46
CA ASN A 24 -28.34 0.36 1.06
C ASN A 24 -28.76 1.80 1.28
N LYS A 25 -29.84 2.23 0.64
CA LYS A 25 -30.29 3.61 0.73
C LYS A 25 -31.67 3.68 1.37
N ARG A 26 -31.87 4.65 2.23
CA ARG A 26 -33.14 4.97 2.84
C ARG A 26 -33.57 6.37 2.46
N ILE A 27 -34.86 6.54 2.22
CA ILE A 27 -35.51 7.85 2.05
C ILE A 27 -36.55 7.99 3.12
N GLU A 28 -36.52 9.09 3.84
CA GLU A 28 -37.54 9.46 4.82
C GLU A 28 -38.48 10.48 4.20
N VAL A 29 -39.78 10.26 4.40
CA VAL A 29 -40.83 11.17 3.93
C VAL A 29 -41.75 11.49 5.10
N ASP A 30 -41.77 12.75 5.51
CA ASP A 30 -42.73 13.25 6.47
C ASP A 30 -43.98 13.80 5.76
N ALA A 31 -45.03 13.00 5.81
CA ALA A 31 -46.34 13.37 5.29
C ALA A 31 -47.37 13.67 6.41
N SER A 32 -46.90 13.82 7.67
CA SER A 32 -47.77 14.08 8.83
C SER A 32 -48.46 15.45 8.74
N GLY A 33 -47.84 16.42 8.07
CA GLY A 33 -48.36 17.76 7.90
C GLY A 33 -49.49 17.92 6.87
N ILE A 34 -49.96 16.83 6.23
CA ILE A 34 -51.05 16.89 5.25
C ILE A 34 -52.34 17.25 5.99
N PRO A 35 -53.06 18.39 5.60
CA PRO A 35 -54.28 18.83 6.26
C PRO A 35 -55.41 17.80 6.17
N LEU A 36 -56.33 17.81 7.14
CA LEU A 36 -57.42 16.82 7.25
C LEU A 36 -58.46 16.94 6.13
N ASP A 37 -58.61 18.14 5.57
CA ASP A 37 -59.54 18.46 4.48
C ASP A 37 -58.98 18.05 3.10
N VAL A 38 -57.69 17.76 3.00
CA VAL A 38 -57.06 17.27 1.75
C VAL A 38 -57.51 15.84 1.48
N LYS A 39 -58.22 15.68 0.33
CA LYS A 39 -58.73 14.41 -0.15
C LYS A 39 -58.06 14.00 -1.47
N GLY A 40 -58.11 12.72 -1.78
CA GLY A 40 -57.61 12.16 -3.03
C GLY A 40 -56.15 11.68 -2.91
N THR A 41 -55.65 11.09 -3.99
CA THR A 41 -54.32 10.50 -4.09
C THR A 41 -53.26 11.57 -4.36
N ARG A 42 -52.09 11.43 -3.77
CA ARG A 42 -50.87 12.18 -4.09
C ARG A 42 -49.83 11.23 -4.64
N ASN A 43 -49.36 11.52 -5.81
CA ASN A 43 -48.29 10.72 -6.42
C ASN A 43 -46.95 11.33 -6.09
N MET A 44 -46.01 10.48 -5.76
CA MET A 44 -44.62 10.81 -5.54
C MET A 44 -43.78 9.79 -6.30
N ASP A 45 -42.94 10.24 -7.19
CA ASP A 45 -42.01 9.40 -7.91
C ASP A 45 -40.64 9.47 -7.25
N LEU A 46 -40.08 8.31 -6.90
CA LEU A 46 -38.76 8.17 -6.38
C LEU A 46 -37.86 7.41 -7.37
N ASP A 47 -36.92 8.11 -7.95
CA ASP A 47 -35.87 7.47 -8.76
C ASP A 47 -34.61 7.24 -7.91
N MET A 48 -34.21 5.99 -7.78
CA MET A 48 -33.10 5.60 -6.92
C MET A 48 -32.11 4.71 -7.65
N SER A 49 -30.90 5.22 -7.81
CA SER A 49 -29.77 4.44 -8.31
C SER A 49 -29.04 3.76 -7.15
N MET A 50 -28.87 2.46 -7.26
CA MET A 50 -28.03 1.65 -6.37
C MET A 50 -26.66 1.51 -7.00
N MET A 51 -25.61 1.78 -6.24
CA MET A 51 -24.24 1.63 -6.74
C MET A 51 -23.53 0.44 -6.06
N PRO A 52 -22.71 -0.33 -6.79
CA PRO A 52 -21.84 -1.32 -6.16
C PRO A 52 -20.93 -0.64 -5.13
N LEU A 53 -20.71 -1.30 -4.01
CA LEU A 53 -19.77 -0.82 -2.99
C LEU A 53 -18.39 -1.44 -3.25
N PRO A 54 -17.36 -0.63 -3.52
CA PRO A 54 -16.01 -1.15 -3.64
C PRO A 54 -15.50 -1.68 -2.29
N PRO A 55 -14.56 -2.64 -2.29
CA PRO A 55 -13.95 -3.14 -1.07
C PRO A 55 -13.39 -2.01 -0.20
N GLY A 56 -13.67 -2.07 1.11
CA GLY A 56 -13.21 -1.06 2.06
C GLY A 56 -14.02 0.24 2.09
N PHE A 57 -15.18 0.29 1.38
CA PHE A 57 -16.10 1.41 1.46
C PHE A 57 -16.75 1.47 2.84
N ASP A 58 -16.77 2.66 3.45
CA ASP A 58 -17.46 2.88 4.72
C ASP A 58 -18.98 2.96 4.51
N ALA A 59 -19.63 1.80 4.65
CA ALA A 59 -21.09 1.70 4.48
C ALA A 59 -21.88 2.42 5.59
N SER A 60 -21.25 2.83 6.70
CA SER A 60 -21.91 3.59 7.77
C SER A 60 -22.48 4.95 7.27
N ILE A 61 -21.96 5.46 6.17
CA ILE A 61 -22.49 6.64 5.48
C ILE A 61 -24.00 6.49 5.16
N PHE A 62 -24.47 5.25 4.95
CA PHE A 62 -25.88 4.95 4.63
C PHE A 62 -26.74 4.67 5.87
N GLU A 63 -26.19 4.77 7.08
CA GLU A 63 -26.98 4.76 8.33
C GLU A 63 -27.88 6.00 8.42
N ASP A 64 -27.43 7.13 7.89
CA ASP A 64 -28.28 8.30 7.65
C ASP A 64 -29.17 8.08 6.41
N PRO A 65 -30.40 8.64 6.38
CA PRO A 65 -31.22 8.58 5.15
C PRO A 65 -30.50 9.31 4.00
N TYR A 66 -30.62 8.76 2.80
CA TYR A 66 -30.01 9.36 1.60
C TYR A 66 -30.78 10.60 1.12
N GLY A 67 -32.06 10.65 1.39
CA GLY A 67 -32.94 11.77 1.07
C GLY A 67 -34.02 11.97 2.13
N ARG A 68 -34.43 13.21 2.29
CA ARG A 68 -35.53 13.61 3.18
C ARG A 68 -36.53 14.44 2.40
N GLY A 69 -37.80 14.07 2.50
CA GLY A 69 -38.91 14.79 1.92
C GLY A 69 -39.92 15.18 3.00
N GLU A 70 -40.53 16.33 2.85
CA GLU A 70 -41.57 16.84 3.73
C GLU A 70 -42.74 17.36 2.89
N TYR A 71 -43.97 17.19 3.38
CA TYR A 71 -45.12 17.74 2.71
C TYR A 71 -45.13 19.27 2.77
N SER A 72 -45.20 19.90 1.61
CA SER A 72 -45.36 21.35 1.45
C SER A 72 -46.82 21.69 1.16
N ALA A 73 -47.45 22.42 2.09
CA ALA A 73 -48.83 22.87 1.89
C ALA A 73 -48.97 23.84 0.70
N ASP A 74 -47.96 24.69 0.47
CA ASP A 74 -47.94 25.66 -0.63
C ASP A 74 -47.92 24.98 -2.02
N GLN A 75 -47.13 23.88 -2.11
CA GLN A 75 -47.02 23.12 -3.37
C GLN A 75 -47.97 21.93 -3.43
N ASN A 76 -48.66 21.64 -2.33
CA ASN A 76 -49.56 20.50 -2.16
C ASN A 76 -48.95 19.16 -2.63
N THR A 77 -47.65 18.98 -2.31
CA THR A 77 -46.87 17.78 -2.64
C THR A 77 -45.73 17.59 -1.64
N VAL A 78 -45.08 16.43 -1.70
CA VAL A 78 -43.81 16.20 -0.95
C VAL A 78 -42.69 16.92 -1.69
N VAL A 79 -41.92 17.72 -0.95
CA VAL A 79 -40.75 18.42 -1.45
C VAL A 79 -39.51 17.83 -0.76
N PHE A 80 -38.50 17.44 -1.54
CA PHE A 80 -37.27 16.89 -1.05
C PHE A 80 -36.26 18.00 -0.71
N ASP A 81 -35.57 17.85 0.44
CA ASP A 81 -34.43 18.69 0.79
C ASP A 81 -33.25 18.39 -0.13
N SER A 82 -33.14 19.19 -1.19
CA SER A 82 -32.06 19.07 -2.16
C SER A 82 -30.68 19.33 -1.56
N ASN A 83 -30.58 20.22 -0.57
CA ASN A 83 -29.33 20.51 0.10
C ASN A 83 -28.87 19.30 0.93
N TYR A 84 -29.79 18.63 1.61
CA TYR A 84 -29.50 17.41 2.33
C TYR A 84 -29.01 16.30 1.36
N THR A 85 -29.72 16.08 0.27
CA THR A 85 -29.35 15.09 -0.74
C THR A 85 -27.98 15.38 -1.35
N VAL A 86 -27.66 16.66 -1.62
CA VAL A 86 -26.33 17.06 -2.09
C VAL A 86 -25.25 16.77 -1.04
N ARG A 87 -25.51 17.06 0.23
CA ARG A 87 -24.54 16.72 1.31
C ARG A 87 -24.27 15.22 1.39
N MET A 88 -25.32 14.39 1.31
CA MET A 88 -25.16 12.93 1.33
C MET A 88 -24.36 12.42 0.12
N ARG A 89 -24.66 12.92 -1.08
CA ARG A 89 -23.89 12.61 -2.28
C ARG A 89 -22.42 13.00 -2.13
N ASN A 90 -22.16 14.17 -1.57
CA ASN A 90 -20.78 14.62 -1.34
C ASN A 90 -20.02 13.73 -0.34
N LYS A 91 -20.69 13.22 0.72
CA LYS A 91 -20.10 12.23 1.63
C LYS A 91 -19.70 10.96 0.87
N VAL A 92 -20.57 10.42 0.04
CA VAL A 92 -20.30 9.22 -0.78
C VAL A 92 -19.14 9.48 -1.75
N ASN A 93 -19.15 10.60 -2.47
CA ASN A 93 -18.09 10.93 -3.42
C ASN A 93 -16.73 11.14 -2.72
N ALA A 94 -16.72 11.73 -1.52
CA ALA A 94 -15.52 11.91 -0.75
C ALA A 94 -14.90 10.56 -0.33
N GLU A 95 -15.75 9.60 0.04
CA GLU A 95 -15.32 8.26 0.40
C GLU A 95 -14.77 7.49 -0.81
N LEU A 96 -15.45 7.56 -1.96
CA LEU A 96 -14.92 6.98 -3.20
C LEU A 96 -13.55 7.57 -3.57
N ALA A 97 -13.43 8.90 -3.52
CA ALA A 97 -12.14 9.56 -3.79
C ALA A 97 -11.06 9.20 -2.76
N ARG A 98 -11.42 8.88 -1.51
CA ARG A 98 -10.49 8.35 -0.51
C ARG A 98 -9.97 6.98 -0.93
N LEU A 99 -10.85 6.08 -1.34
CA LEU A 99 -10.48 4.73 -1.79
C LEU A 99 -9.60 4.77 -3.04
N GLU A 100 -9.96 5.60 -4.03
CA GLU A 100 -9.14 5.79 -5.24
C GLU A 100 -7.73 6.28 -4.91
N ARG A 101 -7.59 7.25 -4.00
CA ARG A 101 -6.25 7.70 -3.56
C ARG A 101 -5.47 6.60 -2.87
N MET A 102 -6.11 5.81 -1.99
CA MET A 102 -5.43 4.70 -1.31
C MET A 102 -4.98 3.62 -2.30
N ALA A 103 -5.82 3.29 -3.28
CA ALA A 103 -5.46 2.34 -4.34
C ALA A 103 -4.27 2.85 -5.17
N GLY A 104 -4.28 4.12 -5.58
CA GLY A 104 -3.17 4.73 -6.31
C GLY A 104 -1.86 4.75 -5.50
N GLN A 105 -1.93 5.04 -4.20
CA GLN A 105 -0.76 5.00 -3.33
C GLN A 105 -0.20 3.57 -3.18
N ALA A 106 -1.08 2.56 -3.05
CA ALA A 106 -0.67 1.17 -2.95
C ALA A 106 0.02 0.69 -4.24
N GLU A 107 -0.50 1.10 -5.40
CA GLU A 107 0.10 0.79 -6.70
C GLU A 107 1.48 1.47 -6.86
N GLU A 108 1.59 2.74 -6.52
CA GLU A 108 2.87 3.46 -6.54
C GLU A 108 3.92 2.80 -5.62
N MET A 109 3.51 2.37 -4.43
CA MET A 109 4.40 1.63 -3.51
C MET A 109 4.82 0.29 -4.13
N ARG A 110 3.92 -0.41 -4.81
CA ARG A 110 4.23 -1.69 -5.47
C ARG A 110 5.19 -1.51 -6.64
N GLU A 111 5.01 -0.47 -7.46
CA GLU A 111 5.95 -0.12 -8.54
C GLU A 111 7.36 0.17 -7.99
N LYS A 112 7.47 0.96 -6.93
CA LYS A 112 8.76 1.24 -6.28
C LYS A 112 9.41 -0.03 -5.73
N PHE A 113 8.63 -0.90 -5.11
CA PHE A 113 9.12 -2.18 -4.63
C PHE A 113 9.72 -3.00 -5.78
N GLU A 114 8.99 -3.15 -6.88
CA GLU A 114 9.45 -3.91 -8.04
C GLU A 114 10.71 -3.28 -8.67
N GLU A 115 10.79 -1.95 -8.71
CA GLU A 115 11.98 -1.23 -9.16
C GLU A 115 13.20 -1.55 -8.28
N PHE A 116 13.05 -1.54 -6.94
CA PHE A 116 14.13 -1.88 -6.03
C PHE A 116 14.57 -3.34 -6.18
N VAL A 117 13.63 -4.27 -6.29
CA VAL A 117 13.95 -5.69 -6.54
C VAL A 117 14.76 -5.85 -7.84
N GLN A 118 14.33 -5.20 -8.92
CA GLN A 118 15.05 -5.25 -10.19
C GLN A 118 16.46 -4.65 -10.11
N LYS A 119 16.64 -3.55 -9.37
CA LYS A 119 17.96 -2.94 -9.13
C LYS A 119 18.85 -3.89 -8.31
N GLY A 120 18.29 -4.53 -7.30
CA GLY A 120 18.97 -5.55 -6.50
C GLY A 120 19.41 -6.73 -7.34
N ASP A 121 18.54 -7.28 -8.19
CA ASP A 121 18.86 -8.40 -9.09
C ASP A 121 19.98 -8.04 -10.09
N ARG A 122 19.98 -6.81 -10.61
CA ARG A 122 21.06 -6.32 -11.50
C ARG A 122 22.37 -6.16 -10.76
N ALA A 123 22.35 -5.55 -9.58
CA ALA A 123 23.54 -5.39 -8.75
C ALA A 123 24.14 -6.76 -8.36
N LYS A 124 23.30 -7.71 -7.93
CA LYS A 124 23.69 -9.10 -7.66
C LYS A 124 24.35 -9.76 -8.86
N SER A 125 23.77 -9.61 -10.06
CA SER A 125 24.33 -10.16 -11.32
C SER A 125 25.68 -9.55 -11.66
N SER A 126 25.90 -8.29 -11.29
CA SER A 126 27.18 -7.57 -11.49
C SER A 126 28.18 -7.81 -10.35
N ARG A 127 27.85 -8.63 -9.34
CA ARG A 127 28.63 -8.87 -8.12
C ARG A 127 28.88 -7.61 -7.29
N GLU A 128 27.99 -6.61 -7.42
CA GLU A 128 27.97 -5.41 -6.59
C GLU A 128 27.17 -5.69 -5.31
N TRP A 129 27.71 -6.59 -4.48
CA TRP A 129 26.99 -7.23 -3.38
C TRP A 129 26.39 -6.22 -2.39
N GLN A 130 27.15 -5.19 -1.98
CA GLN A 130 26.65 -4.16 -1.08
C GLN A 130 25.43 -3.44 -1.68
N LYS A 131 25.49 -3.05 -2.96
CA LYS A 131 24.36 -2.40 -3.62
C LYS A 131 23.15 -3.33 -3.73
N ALA A 132 23.38 -4.62 -3.95
CA ALA A 132 22.30 -5.59 -3.99
C ALA A 132 21.59 -5.68 -2.65
N VAL A 133 22.32 -5.75 -1.54
CA VAL A 133 21.77 -5.73 -0.16
C VAL A 133 20.97 -4.45 0.05
N ASP A 134 21.53 -3.27 -0.24
CA ASP A 134 20.90 -1.97 -0.02
C ASP A 134 19.57 -1.84 -0.79
N PHE A 135 19.50 -2.36 -2.04
CA PHE A 135 18.28 -2.33 -2.82
C PHE A 135 17.22 -3.32 -2.32
N TYR A 136 17.61 -4.53 -1.90
CA TYR A 136 16.68 -5.48 -1.31
C TYR A 136 16.16 -4.99 0.05
N ASP A 137 17.00 -4.37 0.88
CA ASP A 137 16.56 -3.73 2.12
C ASP A 137 15.54 -2.62 1.82
N SER A 138 15.80 -1.76 0.81
CA SER A 138 14.84 -0.73 0.37
C SER A 138 13.51 -1.31 -0.12
N ALA A 139 13.51 -2.49 -0.76
CA ALA A 139 12.29 -3.18 -1.15
C ALA A 139 11.55 -3.71 0.09
N LEU A 140 12.26 -4.33 1.03
CA LEU A 140 11.69 -4.88 2.26
C LEU A 140 11.16 -3.80 3.22
N ASP A 141 11.70 -2.58 3.17
CA ASP A 141 11.15 -1.43 3.91
C ASP A 141 9.73 -1.09 3.42
N LEU A 142 9.42 -1.33 2.15
CA LEU A 142 8.08 -1.12 1.59
C LEU A 142 7.15 -2.30 1.87
N PHE A 143 7.65 -3.54 1.74
CA PHE A 143 6.91 -4.78 1.93
C PHE A 143 7.74 -5.79 2.74
N PRO A 144 7.70 -5.73 4.09
CA PRO A 144 8.54 -6.58 4.96
C PRO A 144 8.22 -8.08 4.87
N GLU A 145 7.02 -8.44 4.45
CA GLU A 145 6.53 -9.83 4.39
C GLU A 145 6.95 -10.59 3.12
N GLU A 146 7.69 -9.95 2.21
CA GLU A 146 8.11 -10.55 0.93
C GLU A 146 9.33 -11.47 1.13
N SER A 147 9.05 -12.71 1.53
CA SER A 147 10.06 -13.72 1.91
C SER A 147 11.07 -14.05 0.80
N ASP A 148 10.65 -13.96 -0.47
CA ASP A 148 11.53 -14.22 -1.63
C ASP A 148 12.62 -13.14 -1.73
N VAL A 149 12.27 -11.88 -1.45
CA VAL A 149 13.22 -10.78 -1.46
C VAL A 149 14.15 -10.86 -0.25
N ALA A 150 13.61 -11.24 0.93
CA ALA A 150 14.42 -11.48 2.11
C ALA A 150 15.48 -12.58 1.85
N THR A 151 15.09 -13.66 1.16
CA THR A 151 16.03 -14.73 0.77
C THR A 151 17.12 -14.21 -0.16
N LYS A 152 16.77 -13.41 -1.18
CA LYS A 152 17.74 -12.81 -2.11
C LYS A 152 18.72 -11.87 -1.40
N ARG A 153 18.22 -11.09 -0.44
CA ARG A 153 19.02 -10.19 0.39
C ARG A 153 20.03 -10.97 1.22
N ASP A 154 19.60 -12.06 1.87
CA ASP A 154 20.48 -12.89 2.70
C ASP A 154 21.53 -13.63 1.88
N GLU A 155 21.21 -14.00 0.63
CA GLU A 155 22.20 -14.54 -0.31
C GLU A 155 23.24 -13.49 -0.68
N ALA A 156 22.80 -12.27 -1.03
CA ALA A 156 23.69 -11.17 -1.36
C ALA A 156 24.60 -10.78 -0.18
N GLN A 157 24.04 -10.80 1.05
CA GLN A 157 24.82 -10.53 2.27
C GLN A 157 25.91 -11.58 2.50
N ARG A 158 25.60 -12.88 2.29
CA ARG A 158 26.61 -13.95 2.42
C ARG A 158 27.76 -13.79 1.43
N GLU A 159 27.43 -13.43 0.18
CA GLU A 159 28.44 -13.18 -0.85
C GLU A 159 29.28 -11.92 -0.53
N LEU A 160 28.67 -10.88 0.04
CA LEU A 160 29.35 -9.68 0.52
C LEU A 160 30.33 -10.03 1.64
N ASP A 161 29.88 -10.80 2.63
CA ASP A 161 30.71 -11.20 3.75
C ASP A 161 31.90 -12.06 3.29
N ALA A 162 31.67 -12.99 2.35
CA ALA A 162 32.73 -13.79 1.75
C ALA A 162 33.74 -12.94 0.96
N ALA A 163 33.27 -11.97 0.18
CA ALA A 163 34.15 -11.06 -0.55
C ALA A 163 34.99 -10.18 0.38
N ASN A 164 34.37 -9.69 1.47
CA ASN A 164 35.09 -8.90 2.47
C ASN A 164 36.15 -9.73 3.21
N ALA A 165 35.85 -10.97 3.54
CA ALA A 165 36.83 -11.89 4.17
C ALA A 165 37.99 -12.16 3.21
N ALA A 166 37.73 -12.45 1.94
CA ALA A 166 38.78 -12.68 0.94
C ALA A 166 39.69 -11.45 0.73
N ASN A 167 39.09 -10.24 0.72
CA ASN A 167 39.84 -9.00 0.64
C ASN A 167 40.72 -8.74 1.89
N ALA A 168 40.20 -9.09 3.08
CA ALA A 168 40.94 -8.95 4.31
C ALA A 168 42.13 -9.92 4.34
N ASP A 169 41.93 -11.16 3.91
CA ASP A 169 42.99 -12.18 3.81
C ASP A 169 44.06 -11.75 2.79
N GLU A 170 43.68 -11.20 1.64
CA GLU A 170 44.60 -10.65 0.65
C GLU A 170 45.42 -9.48 1.22
N ALA A 171 44.76 -8.56 1.93
CA ALA A 171 45.42 -7.39 2.54
C ALA A 171 46.42 -7.83 3.63
N ALA A 172 46.06 -8.83 4.44
CA ALA A 172 46.96 -9.38 5.44
C ALA A 172 48.17 -10.07 4.82
N PHE A 173 47.98 -10.85 3.76
CA PHE A 173 49.05 -11.46 3.00
C PHE A 173 50.02 -10.44 2.40
N GLN A 174 49.48 -9.40 1.74
CA GLN A 174 50.32 -8.32 1.19
C GLN A 174 51.07 -7.53 2.25
N ALA A 175 50.45 -7.30 3.40
CA ALA A 175 51.11 -6.63 4.52
C ALA A 175 52.32 -7.45 5.06
N LEU A 176 52.21 -8.78 5.16
CA LEU A 176 53.32 -9.65 5.53
C LEU A 176 54.47 -9.59 4.52
N LEU A 177 54.17 -9.61 3.22
CA LEU A 177 55.17 -9.48 2.16
C LEU A 177 55.88 -8.12 2.21
N ASP A 178 55.12 -7.02 2.31
CA ASP A 178 55.66 -5.67 2.40
C ASP A 178 56.53 -5.45 3.64
N ASP A 179 56.19 -6.07 4.77
CA ASP A 179 56.96 -6.00 6.00
C ASP A 179 58.26 -6.80 5.86
N ALA A 180 58.20 -8.00 5.26
CA ALA A 180 59.36 -8.82 4.99
C ALA A 180 60.34 -8.14 4.04
N ASP A 181 59.86 -7.53 2.94
CA ASP A 181 60.69 -6.78 2.01
C ASP A 181 61.35 -5.54 2.66
N ARG A 182 60.59 -4.85 3.52
CA ARG A 182 61.14 -3.72 4.29
C ARG A 182 62.26 -4.17 5.28
N ALA A 183 62.08 -5.33 5.89
CA ALA A 183 63.09 -5.91 6.78
C ALA A 183 64.34 -6.32 5.97
N LEU A 184 64.13 -6.96 4.82
CA LEU A 184 65.24 -7.33 3.91
C LEU A 184 66.03 -6.14 3.43
N SER A 185 65.35 -5.04 3.02
CA SER A 185 66.00 -3.79 2.58
C SER A 185 66.84 -3.08 3.65
N LYS A 186 66.57 -3.43 4.94
CA LYS A 186 67.33 -2.91 6.11
C LYS A 186 68.31 -3.92 6.66
N ASP A 187 68.61 -4.99 5.90
CA ASP A 187 69.54 -6.06 6.24
C ASP A 187 69.15 -6.85 7.54
N ARG A 188 67.84 -6.84 7.86
CA ARG A 188 67.28 -7.57 9.00
C ARG A 188 66.81 -8.97 8.55
N LEU A 189 67.76 -9.84 8.25
CA LEU A 189 67.54 -11.12 7.58
C LEU A 189 66.60 -12.06 8.32
N GLU A 190 66.69 -12.15 9.66
CA GLU A 190 65.85 -13.02 10.48
C GLU A 190 64.38 -12.53 10.48
N GLU A 191 64.17 -11.21 10.56
CA GLU A 191 62.80 -10.62 10.50
C GLU A 191 62.21 -10.82 9.10
N ALA A 192 62.97 -10.61 8.05
CA ALA A 192 62.52 -10.84 6.68
C ALA A 192 62.14 -12.30 6.45
N ARG A 193 62.96 -13.25 6.92
CA ARG A 193 62.66 -14.68 6.81
C ARG A 193 61.39 -15.03 7.55
N ALA A 194 61.19 -14.57 8.80
CA ALA A 194 59.99 -14.84 9.57
C ALA A 194 58.73 -14.30 8.88
N GLY A 195 58.80 -13.10 8.26
CA GLY A 195 57.70 -12.51 7.51
C GLY A 195 57.32 -13.35 6.25
N PHE A 196 58.32 -13.78 5.47
CA PHE A 196 58.05 -14.63 4.30
C PHE A 196 57.54 -16.03 4.71
N GLU A 197 58.04 -16.62 5.80
CA GLU A 197 57.51 -17.88 6.33
C GLU A 197 56.04 -17.71 6.75
N ALA A 198 55.67 -16.63 7.44
CA ALA A 198 54.30 -16.35 7.83
C ALA A 198 53.39 -16.15 6.61
N ALA A 199 53.86 -15.44 5.58
CA ALA A 199 53.10 -15.28 4.32
C ALA A 199 52.92 -16.64 3.60
N LYS A 200 53.94 -17.49 3.58
CA LYS A 200 53.86 -18.83 3.00
C LYS A 200 52.89 -19.73 3.77
N ASP A 201 52.88 -19.67 5.10
CA ASP A 201 51.96 -20.45 5.91
C ASP A 201 50.50 -20.01 5.68
N MET A 202 50.30 -18.72 5.41
CA MET A 202 49.00 -18.21 5.07
C MET A 202 48.49 -18.67 3.68
N ARG A 203 49.42 -18.86 2.71
CA ARG A 203 49.15 -19.31 1.35
C ARG A 203 50.18 -20.33 0.87
N PRO A 204 50.09 -21.60 1.27
CA PRO A 204 51.12 -22.62 0.94
C PRO A 204 51.23 -22.90 -0.56
N ASP A 205 50.19 -22.62 -1.32
CA ASP A 205 50.16 -22.84 -2.77
C ASP A 205 50.55 -21.58 -3.60
N ALA A 206 50.86 -20.45 -2.95
CA ALA A 206 51.39 -19.29 -3.67
C ALA A 206 52.82 -19.64 -4.20
N ARG A 207 53.00 -19.53 -5.52
CA ARG A 207 54.33 -19.67 -6.10
C ARG A 207 55.24 -18.59 -5.57
N GLU A 208 56.46 -18.98 -5.17
CA GLU A 208 57.51 -18.01 -4.88
C GLU A 208 57.71 -17.07 -6.07
N PRO A 209 57.85 -15.74 -5.85
CA PRO A 209 58.08 -14.79 -6.92
C PRO A 209 59.40 -15.00 -7.67
#